data_76cf6e908fe49cc4f25f848043fe7e0d
#
_entry.id   76cf6e908fe49cc4f25f848043fe7e0d
#
_cell.length_a   1.000
_cell.length_b   1.000
_cell.length_c   1.000
_cell.angle_alpha   90.00
_cell.angle_beta   90.00
_cell.angle_gamma   90.00
#
_symmetry.space_group_name_H-M   'P 1'
#
loop_
_entity.id
_entity.type
_entity.pdbx_description
1 polymer ?
#
loop_
_entity_poly.entity_id
_entity_poly.type
_entity_poly.pdbx_seq_one_letter_code
_entity_poly.pdbx_strand_id
1 'polypeptide(L)'
;MSKTRMVVCCDRQSIPAAADQEDFVSMGMTTTQKTRKILNNCFGVLAIEMIAAAQALDIRGIQPSPVVSKVMECIRSVVPHLDDDRPLFNDNDAMNELLKSGKLVGIVEEMIPNFN
;
A
#
# COMPACT_ATOMS: atom_id res chain seq x y z
N MET A 1 8.97 0.89 20.58
CA MET A 1 9.96 0.16 19.74
C MET A 1 10.39 1.08 18.61
N SER A 2 11.69 1.42 18.54
CA SER A 2 12.19 2.42 17.57
C SER A 2 11.97 1.98 16.12
N LYS A 3 11.44 2.89 15.29
CA LYS A 3 11.22 2.71 13.84
C LYS A 3 12.51 2.31 13.09
N THR A 4 13.67 2.61 13.65
CA THR A 4 15.00 2.32 13.08
C THR A 4 15.29 0.81 12.96
N ARG A 5 14.66 -0.04 13.76
CA ARG A 5 14.85 -1.50 13.70
C ARG A 5 14.18 -2.18 12.51
N MET A 6 13.28 -1.49 11.80
CA MET A 6 12.57 -2.07 10.66
C MET A 6 13.36 -2.04 9.34
N VAL A 7 14.43 -1.25 9.29
CA VAL A 7 15.26 -1.05 8.08
C VAL A 7 16.42 -2.05 8.00
N VAL A 8 16.76 -2.73 9.10
CA VAL A 8 17.86 -3.69 9.10
C VAL A 8 17.41 -4.99 8.45
N CYS A 9 18.00 -5.30 7.30
CA CYS A 9 17.75 -6.54 6.57
C CYS A 9 18.11 -7.77 7.42
N CYS A 10 17.17 -8.71 7.57
CA CYS A 10 17.40 -9.96 8.28
C CYS A 10 18.44 -10.86 7.59
N ASP A 11 18.71 -10.61 6.33
CA ASP A 11 19.73 -11.29 5.52
C ASP A 11 21.18 -10.97 5.94
N ARG A 12 21.39 -9.92 6.74
CA ARG A 12 22.72 -9.51 7.26
C ARG A 12 22.90 -9.76 8.74
N GLN A 13 21.92 -10.36 9.41
CA GLN A 13 22.01 -10.66 10.84
C GLN A 13 22.14 -12.17 11.05
N SER A 14 23.23 -12.58 11.68
CA SER A 14 23.38 -13.91 12.22
C SER A 14 23.09 -13.89 13.72
N ILE A 15 22.49 -14.97 14.22
CA ILE A 15 22.31 -15.19 15.66
C ILE A 15 23.14 -16.42 16.03
N PRO A 16 23.89 -16.37 17.14
CA PRO A 16 24.58 -17.56 17.63
C PRO A 16 23.54 -18.64 17.98
N ALA A 17 23.77 -19.84 17.48
CA ALA A 17 22.94 -21.01 17.73
C ALA A 17 23.82 -22.18 18.18
N ALA A 18 23.23 -23.16 18.87
CA ALA A 18 23.91 -24.36 19.36
C ALA A 18 25.21 -24.05 20.13
N ALA A 19 25.19 -23.10 21.06
CA ALA A 19 26.35 -22.68 21.84
C ALA A 19 27.53 -22.20 20.96
N ASP A 20 27.26 -21.37 19.96
CA ASP A 20 28.21 -20.82 18.97
C ASP A 20 28.89 -21.87 18.07
N GLN A 21 28.30 -23.06 17.95
CA GLN A 21 28.82 -24.11 17.06
C GLN A 21 28.25 -24.04 15.63
N GLU A 22 27.13 -23.31 15.42
CA GLU A 22 26.53 -23.11 14.10
C GLU A 22 26.68 -21.66 13.67
N ASP A 23 27.38 -21.44 12.55
CA ASP A 23 27.62 -20.12 11.96
C ASP A 23 26.48 -19.66 11.05
N PHE A 24 25.62 -20.57 10.60
CA PHE A 24 24.53 -20.29 9.69
C PHE A 24 23.19 -20.71 10.26
N VAL A 25 22.33 -19.72 10.52
CA VAL A 25 20.95 -19.93 10.97
C VAL A 25 19.98 -19.47 9.93
N SER A 26 19.12 -20.35 9.47
CA SER A 26 18.01 -19.99 8.58
C SER A 26 16.96 -19.18 9.35
N MET A 27 16.77 -17.90 8.96
CA MET A 27 15.81 -16.99 9.57
C MET A 27 14.55 -16.82 8.72
N GLY A 28 14.12 -17.87 8.01
CA GLY A 28 13.00 -17.82 7.08
C GLY A 28 11.69 -17.27 7.67
N MET A 29 11.32 -17.65 8.89
CA MET A 29 10.14 -17.14 9.57
C MET A 29 10.24 -15.62 9.84
N THR A 30 11.39 -15.16 10.32
CA THR A 30 11.63 -13.73 10.61
C THR A 30 11.58 -12.91 9.31
N THR A 31 12.18 -13.43 8.25
CA THR A 31 12.18 -12.81 6.92
C THR A 31 10.77 -12.71 6.37
N THR A 32 9.98 -13.77 6.46
CA THR A 32 8.57 -13.79 6.01
C THR A 32 7.72 -12.77 6.77
N GLN A 33 7.85 -12.70 8.08
CA GLN A 33 7.13 -11.71 8.91
C GLN A 33 7.52 -10.26 8.53
N LYS A 34 8.80 -10.03 8.26
CA LYS A 34 9.30 -8.73 7.81
C LYS A 34 8.74 -8.37 6.43
N THR A 35 8.78 -9.30 5.48
CA THR A 35 8.22 -9.10 4.13
C THR A 35 6.74 -8.76 4.19
N ARG A 36 5.96 -9.45 5.02
CA ARG A 36 4.55 -9.12 5.24
C ARG A 36 4.34 -7.69 5.76
N LYS A 37 5.18 -7.24 6.69
CA LYS A 37 5.13 -5.85 7.19
C LYS A 37 5.47 -4.83 6.10
N ILE A 38 6.50 -5.12 5.30
CA ILE A 38 6.88 -4.26 4.17
C ILE A 38 5.73 -4.15 3.18
N LEU A 39 5.11 -5.27 2.80
CA LEU A 39 3.97 -5.29 1.89
C LEU A 39 2.80 -4.45 2.42
N ASN A 40 2.45 -4.60 3.69
CA ASN A 40 1.39 -3.78 4.30
C ASN A 40 1.74 -2.29 4.30
N ASN A 41 3.00 -1.93 4.52
CA ASN A 41 3.43 -0.53 4.46
C ASN A 41 3.38 0.01 3.03
N CYS A 42 3.69 -0.81 2.02
CA CYS A 42 3.55 -0.43 0.61
C CYS A 42 2.09 -0.11 0.26
N PHE A 43 1.14 -0.93 0.70
CA PHE A 43 -0.29 -0.63 0.53
C PHE A 43 -0.69 0.70 1.20
N GLY A 44 -0.16 0.98 2.40
CA GLY A 44 -0.40 2.26 3.07
C GLY A 44 0.15 3.47 2.31
N VAL A 45 1.35 3.35 1.71
CA VAL A 45 1.93 4.42 0.88
C VAL A 45 1.08 4.64 -0.38
N LEU A 46 0.70 3.56 -1.07
CA LEU A 46 -0.15 3.62 -2.26
C LEU A 46 -1.53 4.21 -1.94
N ALA A 47 -2.11 3.90 -0.78
CA ALA A 47 -3.38 4.48 -0.34
C ALA A 47 -3.30 6.01 -0.23
N ILE A 48 -2.25 6.53 0.41
CA ILE A 48 -2.01 7.98 0.53
C ILE A 48 -1.81 8.62 -0.84
N GLU A 49 -1.03 7.99 -1.72
CA GLU A 49 -0.78 8.47 -3.07
C GLU A 49 -2.07 8.55 -3.89
N MET A 50 -2.91 7.51 -3.84
CA MET A 50 -4.20 7.48 -4.56
C MET A 50 -5.18 8.53 -4.03
N ILE A 51 -5.27 8.75 -2.72
CA ILE A 51 -6.10 9.82 -2.12
C ILE A 51 -5.61 11.20 -2.59
N ALA A 52 -4.30 11.42 -2.54
CA ALA A 52 -3.71 12.70 -2.97
C ALA A 52 -3.92 12.94 -4.47
N ALA A 53 -3.74 11.92 -5.31
CA ALA A 53 -3.97 12.01 -6.75
C ALA A 53 -5.44 12.31 -7.08
N ALA A 54 -6.37 11.62 -6.40
CA ALA A 54 -7.80 11.87 -6.56
C ALA A 54 -8.16 13.31 -6.19
N GLN A 55 -7.65 13.80 -5.06
CA GLN A 55 -7.87 15.19 -4.63
C GLN A 55 -7.27 16.21 -5.62
N ALA A 56 -6.08 15.94 -6.14
CA ALA A 56 -5.44 16.81 -7.11
C ALA A 56 -6.22 16.89 -8.43
N LEU A 57 -6.81 15.79 -8.89
CA LEU A 57 -7.65 15.78 -10.10
C LEU A 57 -8.92 16.60 -9.91
N ASP A 58 -9.57 16.48 -8.76
CA ASP A 58 -10.78 17.26 -8.44
C ASP A 58 -10.47 18.76 -8.40
N ILE A 59 -9.39 19.16 -7.72
CA ILE A 59 -8.98 20.58 -7.63
C ILE A 59 -8.63 21.15 -9.01
N ARG A 60 -7.97 20.35 -9.87
CA ARG A 60 -7.61 20.79 -11.22
C ARG A 60 -8.80 20.96 -12.14
N GLY A 61 -9.91 20.30 -11.89
CA GLY A 61 -11.10 20.36 -12.72
C GLY A 61 -10.90 19.86 -14.15
N ILE A 62 -9.87 19.03 -14.39
CA ILE A 62 -9.58 18.45 -15.71
C ILE A 62 -10.40 17.18 -15.85
N GLN A 63 -11.05 17.03 -16.99
CA GLN A 63 -11.80 15.81 -17.28
C GLN A 63 -10.82 14.65 -17.52
N PRO A 64 -10.81 13.63 -16.65
CA PRO A 64 -9.93 12.48 -16.80
C PRO A 64 -10.41 11.56 -17.94
N SER A 65 -9.55 10.62 -18.35
CA SER A 65 -9.92 9.58 -19.29
C SER A 65 -11.04 8.69 -18.73
N PRO A 66 -11.82 7.99 -19.59
CA PRO A 66 -12.91 7.12 -19.10
C PRO A 66 -12.49 6.10 -18.05
N VAL A 67 -11.29 5.52 -18.19
CA VAL A 67 -10.73 4.56 -17.21
C VAL A 67 -10.47 5.25 -15.88
N VAL A 68 -9.78 6.40 -15.90
CA VAL A 68 -9.49 7.16 -14.69
C VAL A 68 -10.77 7.67 -14.03
N SER A 69 -11.79 8.06 -14.80
CA SER A 69 -13.10 8.44 -14.27
C SER A 69 -13.74 7.32 -13.45
N LYS A 70 -13.76 6.09 -13.96
CA LYS A 70 -14.30 4.94 -13.23
C LYS A 70 -13.49 4.60 -11.97
N VAL A 71 -12.17 4.70 -12.05
CA VAL A 71 -11.31 4.53 -10.87
C VAL A 71 -11.60 5.61 -9.83
N MET A 72 -11.76 6.86 -10.25
CA MET A 72 -12.13 7.98 -9.37
C MET A 72 -13.48 7.76 -8.69
N GLU A 73 -14.52 7.33 -9.45
CA GLU A 73 -15.82 6.99 -8.88
C GLU A 73 -15.70 5.91 -7.80
N CYS A 74 -14.89 4.88 -8.05
CA CYS A 74 -14.64 3.82 -7.08
C CYS A 74 -13.93 4.35 -5.82
N ILE A 75 -12.91 5.21 -5.97
CA ILE A 75 -12.22 5.85 -4.84
C ILE A 75 -13.20 6.73 -4.06
N ARG A 76 -13.99 7.58 -4.75
CA ARG A 76 -14.94 8.49 -4.11
C ARG A 76 -16.12 7.77 -3.44
N SER A 77 -16.36 6.51 -3.76
CA SER A 77 -17.33 5.69 -3.03
C SER A 77 -16.90 5.35 -1.60
N VAL A 78 -15.58 5.41 -1.29
CA VAL A 78 -15.02 5.07 0.03
C VAL A 78 -14.32 6.25 0.71
N VAL A 79 -13.77 7.19 -0.08
CA VAL A 79 -13.06 8.37 0.41
C VAL A 79 -13.70 9.62 -0.18
N PRO A 80 -14.47 10.39 0.59
CA PRO A 80 -15.10 11.62 0.10
C PRO A 80 -14.07 12.70 -0.21
N HIS A 81 -14.48 13.70 -1.00
CA HIS A 81 -13.67 14.89 -1.26
C HIS A 81 -13.28 15.57 0.05
N LEU A 82 -12.09 16.15 0.10
CA LEU A 82 -11.60 16.90 1.24
C LEU A 82 -11.90 18.39 1.01
N ASP A 83 -13.03 18.85 1.53
CA ASP A 83 -13.42 20.26 1.49
C ASP A 83 -12.80 21.03 2.66
N ASP A 84 -12.90 20.45 3.86
CA ASP A 84 -12.35 20.99 5.10
C ASP A 84 -11.32 20.02 5.69
N ASP A 85 -10.36 20.54 6.44
CA ASP A 85 -9.35 19.74 7.11
C ASP A 85 -9.97 18.77 8.12
N ARG A 86 -9.60 17.50 8.03
CA ARG A 86 -10.06 16.43 8.93
C ARG A 86 -9.00 15.36 9.13
N PRO A 87 -9.06 14.58 10.20
CA PRO A 87 -8.17 13.44 10.38
C PRO A 87 -8.36 12.40 9.26
N LEU A 88 -7.27 12.13 8.50
CA LEU A 88 -7.31 11.25 7.32
C LEU A 88 -7.08 9.76 7.62
N PHE A 89 -6.96 9.36 8.88
CA PHE A 89 -6.65 7.97 9.21
C PHE A 89 -7.75 6.99 8.77
N ASN A 90 -9.02 7.37 8.91
CA ASN A 90 -10.16 6.57 8.44
C ASN A 90 -10.17 6.46 6.91
N ASP A 91 -9.87 7.54 6.20
CA ASP A 91 -9.80 7.58 4.73
C ASP A 91 -8.65 6.69 4.23
N ASN A 92 -7.50 6.73 4.91
CA ASN A 92 -6.35 5.88 4.60
C ASN A 92 -6.67 4.39 4.82
N ASP A 93 -7.37 4.05 5.90
CA ASP A 93 -7.75 2.67 6.18
C ASP A 93 -8.76 2.16 5.14
N ALA A 94 -9.78 2.94 4.81
CA ALA A 94 -10.77 2.61 3.78
C ALA A 94 -10.12 2.42 2.40
N MET A 95 -9.21 3.31 2.02
CA MET A 95 -8.47 3.20 0.77
C MET A 95 -7.53 2.00 0.75
N ASN A 96 -6.87 1.70 1.86
CA ASN A 96 -6.01 0.52 2.00
C ASN A 96 -6.78 -0.79 1.81
N GLU A 97 -7.97 -0.91 2.38
CA GLU A 97 -8.84 -2.06 2.18
C GLU A 97 -9.36 -2.14 0.72
N LEU A 98 -9.68 -1.01 0.10
CA LEU A 98 -10.06 -0.96 -1.31
C LEU A 98 -8.92 -1.46 -2.21
N LEU A 99 -7.68 -1.04 -1.97
CA LEU A 99 -6.50 -1.50 -2.71
C LEU A 99 -6.28 -3.01 -2.55
N LYS A 100 -6.36 -3.52 -1.32
CA LYS A 100 -6.19 -4.95 -1.03
C LYS A 100 -7.28 -5.83 -1.64
N SER A 101 -8.47 -5.28 -1.86
CA SER A 101 -9.58 -6.01 -2.50
C SER A 101 -9.33 -6.34 -3.98
N GLY A 102 -8.37 -5.66 -4.63
CA GLY A 102 -8.10 -5.79 -6.06
C GLY A 102 -9.15 -5.15 -6.98
N LYS A 103 -10.20 -4.52 -6.42
CA LYS A 103 -11.32 -3.97 -7.20
C LYS A 103 -10.87 -2.92 -8.23
N LEU A 104 -9.89 -2.08 -7.88
CA LEU A 104 -9.36 -1.06 -8.80
C LEU A 104 -8.65 -1.69 -10.00
N VAL A 105 -7.88 -2.75 -9.77
CA VAL A 105 -7.23 -3.50 -10.85
C VAL A 105 -8.27 -4.12 -11.76
N GLY A 106 -9.30 -4.75 -11.20
CA GLY A 106 -10.40 -5.34 -11.98
C GLY A 106 -11.12 -4.32 -12.87
N ILE A 107 -11.35 -3.09 -12.41
CA ILE A 107 -11.91 -2.00 -13.22
C ILE A 107 -11.02 -1.67 -14.42
N VAL A 108 -9.70 -1.60 -14.21
CA VAL A 108 -8.74 -1.28 -15.27
C VAL A 108 -8.66 -2.41 -16.29
N GLU A 109 -8.60 -3.66 -15.84
CA GLU A 109 -8.55 -4.86 -16.70
C GLU A 109 -9.81 -5.00 -17.56
N GLU A 110 -11.00 -4.69 -17.01
CA GLU A 110 -12.26 -4.69 -17.74
C GLU A 110 -12.27 -3.66 -18.87
N MET A 111 -11.66 -2.50 -18.65
CA MET A 111 -11.69 -1.37 -19.61
C MET A 111 -10.54 -1.38 -20.61
N ILE A 112 -9.44 -2.03 -20.28
CA ILE A 112 -8.25 -2.12 -21.14
C ILE A 112 -7.94 -3.61 -21.38
N PRO A 113 -8.54 -4.23 -22.42
CA PRO A 113 -8.21 -5.60 -22.80
C PRO A 113 -6.70 -5.70 -23.10
N ASN A 114 -6.03 -6.66 -22.51
CA ASN A 114 -4.57 -6.89 -22.60
C ASN A 114 -3.70 -5.91 -21.76
N PHE A 115 -4.16 -5.48 -20.62
CA PHE A 115 -3.39 -4.69 -19.67
C PHE A 115 -2.26 -5.50 -18.98
N ASN A 116 -1.99 -6.73 -19.34
CA ASN A 116 -0.92 -7.57 -18.77
C ASN A 116 0.43 -7.30 -19.40
#